data_721e14eb7f5bc58cde910b8ed18f877c
#
_entry.id   721e14eb7f5bc58cde910b8ed18f877c
#
_cell.length_a   1.000
_cell.length_b   1.000
_cell.length_c   1.000
_cell.angle_alpha   90.00
_cell.angle_beta   90.00
_cell.angle_gamma   90.00
#
_symmetry.space_group_name_H-M   'P 1'
#
loop_
_entity.id
_entity.type
_entity.pdbx_description
1 polymer ?
#
loop_
_entity_poly.entity_id
_entity_poly.type
_entity_poly.pdbx_seq_one_letter_code
_entity_poly.pdbx_strand_id
1 'polypeptide(L)'
;MSNFRPINRDTGFLLPPSVDEWLPQRHLARFVVEVIDGLDLSELVKAYRGSGSASYHPAMLLGLMVYGYATKTFSSRAIERATYDSVAFRFIAGNEHPDHDTIATFRKRFLPQIQALFVEVLKLARAMGMLKLGTVALDGTKIHANASRHSALSYGHAKRIEKQLKKEVQQLLRLAEQADGVNTPDGMSIPEELERRELRLAAIAAAKAQIEARADERLEHEQAEHQSKLAARAEQEKRTGKKPRGRPPEPPTGGVQDKDQVNLTDDDSRIMRVAGGGFDQCYNAQAVVATGSMLIVAAEVTQAANDKEQLVPMIQKLQELPKELGRAKRLLTDNGYFSERNVEQCAAAKIEPLIATGRTRHHMSWKRRFAAAAKSPPDSATPLQKMAHRLKTPRGRKLYALRKQTPEPVFGIIKSVMGYRQCLLRGLEGVKGEWNLVAMSWNIKRMFALQRC
;
A
#
# COMPACT_ATOMS: atom_id res chain seq x y z
N MET A 1 28.32 1.11 -51.51
CA MET A 1 28.61 -0.01 -50.58
C MET A 1 28.33 0.47 -49.17
N SER A 2 27.44 -0.21 -48.47
CA SER A 2 27.11 0.11 -47.06
C SER A 2 28.27 -0.35 -46.16
N ASN A 3 28.81 0.60 -45.38
CA ASN A 3 29.96 0.36 -44.51
C ASN A 3 29.46 -0.11 -43.11
N PHE A 4 29.04 -1.38 -43.00
CA PHE A 4 28.61 -1.95 -41.71
C PHE A 4 29.83 -2.41 -40.90
N ARG A 5 29.76 -2.22 -39.57
CA ARG A 5 30.76 -2.82 -38.68
C ARG A 5 30.60 -4.35 -38.67
N PRO A 6 31.67 -5.13 -38.70
CA PRO A 6 31.60 -6.59 -38.63
C PRO A 6 31.01 -7.01 -37.27
N ILE A 7 30.12 -7.99 -37.28
CA ILE A 7 29.59 -8.62 -36.08
C ILE A 7 30.48 -9.82 -35.76
N ASN A 8 31.34 -9.67 -34.75
CA ASN A 8 32.13 -10.77 -34.23
C ASN A 8 31.58 -11.21 -32.86
N ARG A 9 31.17 -12.47 -32.76
CA ARG A 9 30.63 -13.06 -31.52
C ARG A 9 31.67 -13.85 -30.74
N ASP A 10 32.80 -14.14 -31.35
CA ASP A 10 33.86 -14.98 -30.81
C ASP A 10 35.07 -14.16 -30.34
N THR A 11 34.89 -12.87 -30.08
CA THR A 11 35.96 -12.01 -29.59
C THR A 11 36.38 -12.45 -28.19
N GLY A 12 37.54 -13.04 -28.08
CA GLY A 12 38.17 -13.34 -26.80
C GLY A 12 38.77 -12.06 -26.18
N PHE A 13 38.64 -11.90 -24.88
CA PHE A 13 39.36 -10.87 -24.13
C PHE A 13 40.57 -11.47 -23.46
N LEU A 14 41.73 -10.84 -23.57
CA LEU A 14 42.94 -11.26 -22.90
C LEU A 14 42.81 -11.21 -21.36
N LEU A 15 42.11 -10.20 -20.88
CA LEU A 15 41.63 -10.09 -19.51
C LEU A 15 40.11 -9.84 -19.58
N PRO A 16 39.27 -10.66 -18.92
CA PRO A 16 37.85 -10.43 -18.93
C PRO A 16 37.56 -9.08 -18.25
N PRO A 17 36.79 -8.15 -18.90
CA PRO A 17 36.45 -6.87 -18.31
C PRO A 17 35.63 -7.09 -17.04
N SER A 18 35.82 -6.23 -16.04
CA SER A 18 35.00 -6.27 -14.83
C SER A 18 33.55 -5.85 -15.10
N VAL A 19 32.60 -6.34 -14.31
CA VAL A 19 31.19 -5.91 -14.42
C VAL A 19 31.06 -4.41 -14.23
N ASP A 20 31.98 -3.79 -13.49
CA ASP A 20 32.06 -2.36 -13.29
C ASP A 20 32.31 -1.60 -14.59
N GLU A 21 33.22 -2.10 -15.46
CA GLU A 21 33.54 -1.46 -16.73
C GLU A 21 32.39 -1.49 -17.73
N TRP A 22 31.49 -2.48 -17.63
CA TRP A 22 30.35 -2.61 -18.53
C TRP A 22 29.20 -1.67 -18.22
N LEU A 23 29.13 -1.16 -16.98
CA LEU A 23 28.03 -0.32 -16.56
C LEU A 23 28.42 1.18 -16.63
N PRO A 24 27.65 2.04 -17.34
CA PRO A 24 27.93 3.46 -17.39
C PRO A 24 28.09 4.08 -15.99
N GLN A 25 29.01 5.04 -15.84
CA GLN A 25 29.28 5.68 -14.54
C GLN A 25 28.04 6.34 -13.93
N ARG A 26 27.17 6.93 -14.74
CA ARG A 26 25.90 7.52 -14.30
C ARG A 26 24.75 6.56 -14.53
N HIS A 27 24.74 5.43 -13.83
CA HIS A 27 23.67 4.45 -13.93
C HIS A 27 22.92 4.28 -12.61
N LEU A 28 21.58 4.04 -12.67
CA LEU A 28 20.75 3.86 -11.47
C LEU A 28 21.25 2.72 -10.56
N ALA A 29 21.77 1.64 -11.14
CA ALA A 29 22.28 0.52 -10.34
C ALA A 29 23.49 0.90 -9.47
N ARG A 30 24.40 1.75 -9.96
CA ARG A 30 25.51 2.30 -9.14
C ARG A 30 24.97 3.13 -7.98
N PHE A 31 24.02 4.00 -8.26
CA PHE A 31 23.40 4.82 -7.23
C PHE A 31 22.65 3.99 -6.18
N VAL A 32 22.00 2.90 -6.60
CA VAL A 32 21.35 1.97 -5.66
C VAL A 32 22.38 1.33 -4.73
N VAL A 33 23.50 0.85 -5.26
CA VAL A 33 24.60 0.27 -4.45
C VAL A 33 25.15 1.32 -3.50
N GLU A 34 25.50 2.51 -4.00
CA GLU A 34 26.02 3.63 -3.19
C GLU A 34 25.08 4.01 -2.03
N VAL A 35 23.78 4.10 -2.30
CA VAL A 35 22.79 4.39 -1.26
C VAL A 35 22.74 3.27 -0.22
N ILE A 36 22.70 2.00 -0.66
CA ILE A 36 22.58 0.86 0.25
C ILE A 36 23.84 0.67 1.09
N ASP A 37 25.02 0.90 0.54
CA ASP A 37 26.29 0.86 1.26
C ASP A 37 26.38 1.95 2.33
N GLY A 38 25.65 3.04 2.16
CA GLY A 38 25.50 4.12 3.15
C GLY A 38 24.45 3.87 4.24
N LEU A 39 23.70 2.75 4.19
CA LEU A 39 22.69 2.41 5.20
C LEU A 39 23.30 1.53 6.31
N ASP A 40 22.78 1.67 7.54
CA ASP A 40 23.10 0.73 8.63
C ASP A 40 22.33 -0.59 8.45
N LEU A 41 23.01 -1.61 7.95
CA LEU A 41 22.47 -2.96 7.76
C LEU A 41 22.80 -3.92 8.92
N SER A 42 23.29 -3.42 10.04
CA SER A 42 23.76 -4.25 11.18
C SER A 42 22.69 -5.22 11.68
N GLU A 43 21.43 -4.80 11.75
CA GLU A 43 20.32 -5.66 12.17
C GLU A 43 20.04 -6.80 11.17
N LEU A 44 20.21 -6.56 9.87
CA LEU A 44 20.10 -7.60 8.86
C LEU A 44 21.26 -8.60 8.97
N VAL A 45 22.48 -8.10 9.15
CA VAL A 45 23.68 -8.92 9.27
C VAL A 45 23.65 -9.79 10.52
N LYS A 46 23.28 -9.23 11.69
CA LYS A 46 23.15 -9.95 12.97
C LYS A 46 22.14 -11.11 12.91
N ALA A 47 21.16 -11.04 12.01
CA ALA A 47 20.17 -12.11 11.85
C ALA A 47 20.75 -13.40 11.24
N TYR A 48 21.98 -13.37 10.70
CA TYR A 48 22.68 -14.54 10.19
C TYR A 48 23.55 -15.16 11.27
N ARG A 49 23.46 -16.48 11.43
CA ARG A 49 24.16 -17.22 12.52
C ARG A 49 25.66 -17.35 12.34
N GLY A 50 26.21 -17.04 11.16
CA GLY A 50 27.63 -17.16 10.85
C GLY A 50 28.16 -18.61 10.77
N SER A 51 27.28 -19.61 10.77
CA SER A 51 27.61 -21.03 10.63
C SER A 51 26.88 -21.65 9.44
N GLY A 52 27.47 -22.68 8.81
CA GLY A 52 26.94 -23.33 7.62
C GLY A 52 27.60 -22.84 6.33
N SER A 53 26.92 -23.01 5.18
CA SER A 53 27.38 -22.50 3.89
C SER A 53 27.40 -20.97 3.87
N ALA A 54 28.31 -20.38 3.10
CA ALA A 54 28.38 -18.93 2.92
C ALA A 54 27.07 -18.37 2.38
N SER A 55 26.51 -17.39 3.08
CA SER A 55 25.28 -16.71 2.68
C SER A 55 25.59 -15.46 1.87
N TYR A 56 24.71 -15.10 0.93
CA TYR A 56 24.81 -13.83 0.23
C TYR A 56 24.65 -12.64 1.18
N HIS A 57 25.45 -11.61 0.98
CA HIS A 57 25.42 -10.43 1.85
C HIS A 57 24.08 -9.70 1.75
N PRO A 58 23.46 -9.27 2.87
CA PRO A 58 22.17 -8.56 2.88
C PRO A 58 22.14 -7.33 1.98
N ALA A 59 23.23 -6.55 1.89
CA ALA A 59 23.31 -5.38 1.01
C ALA A 59 23.07 -5.75 -0.46
N MET A 60 23.66 -6.86 -0.93
CA MET A 60 23.47 -7.33 -2.29
C MET A 60 22.01 -7.72 -2.56
N LEU A 61 21.40 -8.53 -1.69
CA LEU A 61 20.02 -8.97 -1.86
C LEU A 61 19.03 -7.78 -1.77
N LEU A 62 19.27 -6.83 -0.87
CA LEU A 62 18.50 -5.59 -0.77
C LEU A 62 18.67 -4.75 -2.05
N GLY A 63 19.89 -4.62 -2.56
CA GLY A 63 20.21 -3.91 -3.81
C GLY A 63 19.47 -4.48 -5.01
N LEU A 64 19.49 -5.80 -5.15
CA LEU A 64 18.76 -6.51 -6.20
C LEU A 64 17.24 -6.26 -6.13
N MET A 65 16.67 -6.30 -4.92
CA MET A 65 15.24 -6.02 -4.74
C MET A 65 14.90 -4.57 -5.04
N VAL A 66 15.62 -3.60 -4.46
CA VAL A 66 15.36 -2.16 -4.66
C VAL A 66 15.48 -1.80 -6.14
N TYR A 67 16.53 -2.26 -6.80
CA TYR A 67 16.71 -2.02 -8.22
C TYR A 67 15.63 -2.72 -9.06
N GLY A 68 15.27 -3.95 -8.69
CA GLY A 68 14.20 -4.70 -9.33
C GLY A 68 12.87 -3.96 -9.26
N TYR A 69 12.47 -3.50 -8.08
CA TYR A 69 11.24 -2.72 -7.90
C TYR A 69 11.29 -1.38 -8.64
N ALA A 70 12.44 -0.73 -8.71
CA ALA A 70 12.64 0.50 -9.49
C ALA A 70 12.55 0.29 -11.02
N THR A 71 12.76 -0.95 -11.52
CA THR A 71 12.88 -1.28 -12.95
C THR A 71 11.90 -2.33 -13.47
N LYS A 72 10.78 -2.57 -12.80
CA LYS A 72 9.71 -3.54 -13.14
C LYS A 72 10.07 -5.01 -13.00
N THR A 73 11.11 -5.36 -12.30
CA THR A 73 11.54 -6.74 -12.09
C THR A 73 11.20 -7.15 -10.65
N PHE A 74 9.95 -7.57 -10.37
CA PHE A 74 9.45 -7.75 -9.02
C PHE A 74 9.61 -9.18 -8.47
N SER A 75 9.39 -10.20 -9.31
CA SER A 75 9.41 -11.58 -8.84
C SER A 75 10.84 -12.06 -8.59
N SER A 76 11.03 -12.88 -7.55
CA SER A 76 12.33 -13.45 -7.23
C SER A 76 12.93 -14.22 -8.42
N ARG A 77 12.11 -14.99 -9.15
CA ARG A 77 12.56 -15.69 -10.37
C ARG A 77 12.98 -14.75 -11.50
N ALA A 78 12.30 -13.60 -11.63
CA ALA A 78 12.71 -12.61 -12.63
C ALA A 78 13.99 -11.89 -12.22
N ILE A 79 14.20 -11.63 -10.93
CA ILE A 79 15.44 -11.06 -10.39
C ILE A 79 16.60 -12.06 -10.59
N GLU A 80 16.43 -13.33 -10.20
CA GLU A 80 17.42 -14.38 -10.45
C GLU A 80 17.83 -14.42 -11.92
N ARG A 81 16.89 -14.53 -12.86
CA ARG A 81 17.16 -14.50 -14.29
C ARG A 81 17.91 -13.24 -14.71
N ALA A 82 17.52 -12.09 -14.19
CA ALA A 82 18.14 -10.82 -14.52
C ALA A 82 19.62 -10.75 -14.07
N THR A 83 20.04 -11.49 -13.05
CA THR A 83 21.46 -11.57 -12.65
C THR A 83 22.32 -12.26 -13.73
N TYR A 84 21.72 -13.06 -14.62
CA TYR A 84 22.41 -13.64 -15.78
C TYR A 84 22.33 -12.74 -17.03
N ASP A 85 21.18 -12.12 -17.26
CA ASP A 85 20.85 -11.46 -18.53
C ASP A 85 21.15 -9.96 -18.54
N SER A 86 21.18 -9.31 -17.37
CA SER A 86 21.29 -7.85 -17.26
C SER A 86 22.59 -7.43 -16.60
N VAL A 87 23.39 -6.62 -17.30
CA VAL A 87 24.63 -6.05 -16.77
C VAL A 87 24.39 -5.31 -15.44
N ALA A 88 23.29 -4.57 -15.32
CA ALA A 88 22.95 -3.83 -14.11
C ALA A 88 22.69 -4.73 -12.90
N PHE A 89 21.97 -5.85 -13.09
CA PHE A 89 21.75 -6.83 -12.02
C PHE A 89 23.03 -7.59 -11.69
N ARG A 90 23.83 -7.95 -12.70
CA ARG A 90 25.16 -8.56 -12.49
C ARG A 90 26.09 -7.64 -11.69
N PHE A 91 26.09 -6.34 -11.99
CA PHE A 91 26.86 -5.35 -11.24
C PHE A 91 26.46 -5.34 -9.76
N ILE A 92 25.15 -5.26 -9.45
CA ILE A 92 24.65 -5.25 -8.07
C ILE A 92 24.98 -6.56 -7.35
N ALA A 93 24.88 -7.67 -8.07
CA ALA A 93 25.17 -9.00 -7.54
C ALA A 93 26.68 -9.33 -7.43
N GLY A 94 27.58 -8.46 -7.91
CA GLY A 94 28.99 -8.77 -7.98
C GLY A 94 29.30 -10.00 -8.84
N ASN A 95 28.51 -10.23 -9.89
CA ASN A 95 28.52 -11.40 -10.77
C ASN A 95 28.09 -12.72 -10.09
N GLU A 96 27.48 -12.64 -8.92
CA GLU A 96 26.82 -13.77 -8.24
C GLU A 96 25.37 -13.93 -8.71
N HIS A 97 24.82 -15.13 -8.52
CA HIS A 97 23.49 -15.50 -9.01
C HIS A 97 22.65 -16.12 -7.89
N PRO A 98 22.14 -15.32 -6.92
CA PRO A 98 21.29 -15.85 -5.88
C PRO A 98 20.02 -16.43 -6.48
N ASP A 99 19.65 -17.63 -6.04
CA ASP A 99 18.44 -18.31 -6.47
C ASP A 99 17.18 -17.58 -5.99
N HIS A 100 16.05 -17.86 -6.64
CA HIS A 100 14.79 -17.21 -6.36
C HIS A 100 14.24 -17.51 -4.95
N ASP A 101 14.54 -18.65 -4.36
CA ASP A 101 14.11 -19.01 -3.02
C ASP A 101 14.87 -18.20 -1.96
N THR A 102 16.17 -18.01 -2.17
CA THR A 102 17.02 -17.12 -1.34
C THR A 102 16.47 -15.69 -1.39
N ILE A 103 16.18 -15.14 -2.58
CA ILE A 103 15.63 -13.78 -2.74
C ILE A 103 14.24 -13.67 -2.09
N ALA A 104 13.38 -14.65 -2.29
CA ALA A 104 12.03 -14.67 -1.72
C ALA A 104 12.06 -14.79 -0.20
N THR A 105 12.92 -15.66 0.34
CA THR A 105 13.11 -15.85 1.78
C THR A 105 13.66 -14.59 2.43
N PHE A 106 14.67 -13.96 1.82
CA PHE A 106 15.21 -12.68 2.30
C PHE A 106 14.11 -11.61 2.35
N ARG A 107 13.35 -11.43 1.27
CA ARG A 107 12.24 -10.47 1.24
C ARG A 107 11.25 -10.72 2.37
N LYS A 108 10.77 -11.96 2.52
CA LYS A 108 9.77 -12.32 3.54
C LYS A 108 10.31 -12.11 4.96
N ARG A 109 11.56 -12.46 5.19
CA ARG A 109 12.18 -12.42 6.53
C ARG A 109 12.44 -11.00 7.02
N PHE A 110 12.84 -10.07 6.13
CA PHE A 110 13.33 -8.76 6.52
C PHE A 110 12.37 -7.59 6.22
N LEU A 111 11.08 -7.87 5.99
CA LEU A 111 10.06 -6.82 5.78
C LEU A 111 10.03 -5.75 6.90
N PRO A 112 10.09 -6.10 8.20
CA PRO A 112 10.09 -5.09 9.26
C PRO A 112 11.32 -4.18 9.22
N GLN A 113 12.50 -4.75 8.94
CA GLN A 113 13.74 -3.98 8.82
C GLN A 113 13.74 -3.06 7.59
N ILE A 114 13.10 -3.45 6.51
CA ILE A 114 12.93 -2.60 5.31
C ILE A 114 12.17 -1.32 5.65
N GLN A 115 11.20 -1.37 6.57
CA GLN A 115 10.50 -0.17 7.04
C GLN A 115 11.45 0.79 7.79
N ALA A 116 12.36 0.28 8.61
CA ALA A 116 13.38 1.10 9.27
C ALA A 116 14.35 1.71 8.24
N LEU A 117 14.82 0.92 7.28
CA LEU A 117 15.70 1.38 6.21
C LEU A 117 15.04 2.45 5.30
N PHE A 118 13.72 2.40 5.12
CA PHE A 118 13.00 3.49 4.44
C PHE A 118 13.23 4.84 5.12
N VAL A 119 13.25 4.89 6.45
CA VAL A 119 13.53 6.11 7.23
C VAL A 119 14.99 6.55 7.05
N GLU A 120 15.94 5.60 7.04
CA GLU A 120 17.35 5.92 6.79
C GLU A 120 17.58 6.53 5.40
N VAL A 121 16.90 6.02 4.37
CA VAL A 121 16.91 6.65 3.02
C VAL A 121 16.40 8.09 3.06
N LEU A 122 15.39 8.40 3.88
CA LEU A 122 14.91 9.78 4.05
C LEU A 122 15.96 10.67 4.75
N LYS A 123 16.69 10.14 5.74
CA LYS A 123 17.80 10.87 6.38
C LYS A 123 18.90 11.17 5.38
N LEU A 124 19.28 10.20 4.55
CA LEU A 124 20.24 10.39 3.47
C LEU A 124 19.77 11.45 2.48
N ALA A 125 18.51 11.39 2.02
CA ALA A 125 17.92 12.39 1.15
C ALA A 125 17.93 13.79 1.78
N ARG A 126 17.76 13.87 3.10
CA ARG A 126 17.86 15.14 3.85
C ARG A 126 19.30 15.65 3.88
N ALA A 127 20.28 14.78 4.17
CA ALA A 127 21.70 15.14 4.19
C ALA A 127 22.18 15.62 2.82
N MET A 128 21.69 15.01 1.73
CA MET A 128 21.94 15.45 0.35
C MET A 128 21.19 16.73 -0.05
N GLY A 129 20.42 17.34 0.84
CA GLY A 129 19.64 18.55 0.54
C GLY A 129 18.39 18.35 -0.33
N MET A 130 18.05 17.10 -0.66
CA MET A 130 16.94 16.75 -1.56
C MET A 130 15.58 16.71 -0.84
N LEU A 131 15.56 16.56 0.48
CA LEU A 131 14.34 16.50 1.28
C LEU A 131 14.21 17.73 2.18
N LYS A 132 13.09 18.45 2.06
CA LYS A 132 12.63 19.46 3.01
C LYS A 132 11.19 19.16 3.38
N LEU A 133 10.95 18.75 4.64
CA LEU A 133 9.60 18.66 5.16
C LEU A 133 9.05 20.07 5.40
N GLY A 134 7.95 20.39 4.77
CA GLY A 134 7.29 21.68 4.89
C GLY A 134 5.82 21.53 4.48
N THR A 135 5.56 21.53 3.20
CA THR A 135 4.24 21.16 2.65
C THR A 135 4.30 19.74 2.13
N VAL A 136 3.37 18.92 2.59
CA VAL A 136 3.22 17.54 2.15
C VAL A 136 1.81 17.30 1.64
N ALA A 137 1.65 16.31 0.76
CA ALA A 137 0.34 15.92 0.23
C ALA A 137 0.10 14.44 0.53
N LEU A 138 -1.07 14.13 1.11
CA LEU A 138 -1.52 12.78 1.39
C LEU A 138 -2.56 12.37 0.34
N ASP A 139 -2.41 11.18 -0.17
CA ASP A 139 -3.40 10.56 -1.06
C ASP A 139 -3.33 9.03 -0.93
N GLY A 140 -4.41 8.36 -1.34
CA GLY A 140 -4.55 6.92 -1.35
C GLY A 140 -4.67 6.35 -2.76
N THR A 141 -4.24 5.11 -2.95
CA THR A 141 -4.42 4.42 -4.21
C THR A 141 -4.73 2.95 -4.00
N LYS A 142 -5.65 2.40 -4.79
CA LYS A 142 -5.98 0.97 -4.74
C LYS A 142 -4.91 0.18 -5.51
N ILE A 143 -4.36 -0.86 -4.86
CA ILE A 143 -3.41 -1.81 -5.44
C ILE A 143 -4.07 -3.18 -5.38
N HIS A 144 -4.01 -3.94 -6.50
CA HIS A 144 -4.59 -5.28 -6.56
C HIS A 144 -3.88 -6.21 -5.58
N ALA A 145 -4.64 -7.01 -4.86
CA ALA A 145 -4.11 -8.09 -4.03
C ALA A 145 -3.60 -9.26 -4.91
N ASN A 146 -2.76 -10.10 -4.34
CA ASN A 146 -2.36 -11.36 -4.98
C ASN A 146 -3.46 -12.43 -4.77
N ALA A 147 -4.66 -12.09 -5.20
CA ALA A 147 -5.86 -12.90 -5.04
C ALA A 147 -6.85 -12.63 -6.16
N SER A 148 -7.51 -13.68 -6.64
CA SER A 148 -8.56 -13.56 -7.64
C SER A 148 -9.89 -13.16 -6.97
N ARG A 149 -10.64 -12.28 -7.59
CA ARG A 149 -12.03 -11.99 -7.17
C ARG A 149 -12.94 -13.22 -7.18
N HIS A 150 -12.60 -14.22 -8.00
CA HIS A 150 -13.35 -15.48 -8.07
C HIS A 150 -13.10 -16.40 -6.87
N SER A 151 -12.03 -16.17 -6.11
CA SER A 151 -11.77 -16.85 -4.84
C SER A 151 -12.48 -16.19 -3.65
N ALA A 152 -13.29 -15.17 -3.88
CA ALA A 152 -14.09 -14.54 -2.84
C ALA A 152 -15.33 -15.36 -2.53
N LEU A 153 -15.53 -15.68 -1.26
CA LEU A 153 -16.65 -16.44 -0.75
C LEU A 153 -17.56 -15.53 0.08
N SER A 154 -18.80 -15.30 -0.39
CA SER A 154 -19.80 -14.55 0.39
C SER A 154 -20.48 -15.46 1.41
N TYR A 155 -20.94 -14.87 2.52
CA TYR A 155 -21.57 -15.62 3.61
C TYR A 155 -22.81 -16.39 3.16
N GLY A 156 -23.68 -15.78 2.36
CA GLY A 156 -24.86 -16.45 1.81
C GLY A 156 -24.49 -17.60 0.85
N HIS A 157 -23.38 -17.48 0.10
CA HIS A 157 -22.90 -18.57 -0.75
C HIS A 157 -22.23 -19.68 0.08
N ALA A 158 -21.46 -19.31 1.11
CA ALA A 158 -20.85 -20.24 2.05
C ALA A 158 -21.90 -21.18 2.71
N LYS A 159 -23.01 -20.59 3.19
CA LYS A 159 -24.14 -21.36 3.75
C LYS A 159 -24.73 -22.38 2.76
N ARG A 160 -24.87 -21.98 1.50
CA ARG A 160 -25.43 -22.88 0.46
C ARG A 160 -24.50 -24.04 0.15
N ILE A 161 -23.20 -23.75 -0.05
CA ILE A 161 -22.19 -24.78 -0.33
C ILE A 161 -22.05 -25.73 0.87
N GLU A 162 -21.99 -25.19 2.09
CA GLU A 162 -21.91 -26.00 3.32
C GLU A 162 -23.07 -27.01 3.41
N LYS A 163 -24.31 -26.55 3.17
CA LYS A 163 -25.47 -27.38 3.16
C LYS A 163 -25.41 -28.49 2.09
N GLN A 164 -24.91 -28.15 0.90
CA GLN A 164 -24.72 -29.11 -0.19
C GLN A 164 -23.65 -30.13 0.15
N LEU A 165 -22.46 -29.70 0.61
CA LEU A 165 -21.37 -30.60 0.96
C LEU A 165 -21.72 -31.54 2.11
N LYS A 166 -22.45 -31.07 3.13
CA LYS A 166 -22.94 -31.93 4.21
C LYS A 166 -23.86 -33.05 3.70
N LYS A 167 -24.71 -32.74 2.71
CA LYS A 167 -25.55 -33.78 2.07
C LYS A 167 -24.72 -34.76 1.26
N GLU A 168 -23.72 -34.27 0.51
CA GLU A 168 -22.83 -35.14 -0.27
C GLU A 168 -21.99 -36.05 0.64
N VAL A 169 -21.47 -35.53 1.75
CA VAL A 169 -20.77 -36.36 2.76
C VAL A 169 -21.67 -37.44 3.32
N GLN A 170 -22.92 -37.11 3.68
CA GLN A 170 -23.88 -38.09 4.15
C GLN A 170 -24.20 -39.19 3.10
N GLN A 171 -24.29 -38.78 1.82
CA GLN A 171 -24.51 -39.76 0.74
C GLN A 171 -23.29 -40.68 0.54
N LEU A 172 -22.08 -40.12 0.58
CA LEU A 172 -20.84 -40.90 0.47
C LEU A 172 -20.67 -41.86 1.65
N LEU A 173 -21.00 -41.45 2.88
CA LEU A 173 -20.99 -42.35 4.05
C LEU A 173 -21.96 -43.50 3.90
N ARG A 174 -23.19 -43.24 3.41
CA ARG A 174 -24.16 -44.30 3.11
C ARG A 174 -23.69 -45.26 2.03
N LEU A 175 -23.03 -44.73 0.98
CA LEU A 175 -22.42 -45.57 -0.07
C LEU A 175 -21.27 -46.42 0.50
N ALA A 176 -20.45 -45.84 1.39
CA ALA A 176 -19.39 -46.60 2.07
C ALA A 176 -19.95 -47.75 2.94
N GLU A 177 -21.04 -47.49 3.67
CA GLU A 177 -21.75 -48.54 4.47
C GLU A 177 -22.38 -49.63 3.60
N GLN A 178 -22.75 -49.31 2.36
CA GLN A 178 -23.34 -50.22 1.41
C GLN A 178 -22.31 -50.89 0.47
N ALA A 179 -21.04 -50.48 0.53
CA ALA A 179 -19.99 -50.83 -0.43
C ALA A 179 -19.56 -52.30 -0.40
N ASP A 180 -20.03 -53.13 0.56
CA ASP A 180 -19.86 -54.58 0.53
C ASP A 180 -20.71 -55.30 -0.55
N GLY A 181 -21.51 -54.55 -1.32
CA GLY A 181 -22.40 -55.11 -2.33
C GLY A 181 -22.70 -54.28 -3.59
N VAL A 182 -22.19 -53.08 -3.75
CA VAL A 182 -22.59 -52.20 -4.87
C VAL A 182 -21.37 -51.70 -5.64
N ASN A 183 -21.43 -51.75 -6.98
CA ASN A 183 -20.44 -51.19 -7.90
C ASN A 183 -20.28 -49.65 -7.68
N THR A 184 -19.16 -49.26 -7.10
CA THR A 184 -18.72 -47.84 -7.15
C THR A 184 -18.39 -47.44 -8.59
N PRO A 185 -18.72 -46.21 -9.03
CA PRO A 185 -18.32 -45.72 -10.35
C PRO A 185 -16.82 -45.89 -10.59
N ASP A 186 -16.43 -46.32 -11.79
CA ASP A 186 -15.03 -46.55 -12.18
C ASP A 186 -14.18 -45.33 -11.86
N GLY A 187 -13.10 -45.52 -11.11
CA GLY A 187 -12.15 -44.47 -10.73
C GLY A 187 -12.54 -43.62 -9.51
N MET A 188 -13.63 -43.94 -8.79
CA MET A 188 -14.04 -43.23 -7.59
C MET A 188 -13.46 -43.88 -6.32
N SER A 189 -12.60 -43.16 -5.62
CA SER A 189 -12.15 -43.49 -4.27
C SER A 189 -13.00 -42.76 -3.23
N ILE A 190 -13.91 -43.46 -2.55
CA ILE A 190 -14.80 -42.87 -1.54
C ILE A 190 -13.99 -42.18 -0.42
N PRO A 191 -12.91 -42.78 0.13
CA PRO A 191 -12.11 -42.11 1.15
C PRO A 191 -11.51 -40.79 0.68
N GLU A 192 -10.94 -40.72 -0.54
CA GLU A 192 -10.38 -39.51 -1.09
C GLU A 192 -11.43 -38.40 -1.35
N GLU A 193 -12.61 -38.81 -1.79
CA GLU A 193 -13.73 -37.91 -2.00
C GLU A 193 -14.31 -37.35 -0.69
N LEU A 194 -14.35 -38.18 0.37
CA LEU A 194 -14.69 -37.71 1.72
C LEU A 194 -13.68 -36.72 2.25
N GLU A 195 -12.38 -37.04 2.21
CA GLU A 195 -11.31 -36.17 2.67
C GLU A 195 -11.35 -34.82 1.95
N ARG A 196 -11.52 -34.79 0.63
CA ARG A 196 -11.65 -33.54 -0.13
C ARG A 196 -12.83 -32.69 0.33
N ARG A 197 -13.99 -33.31 0.64
CA ARG A 197 -15.18 -32.58 1.10
C ARG A 197 -15.03 -32.08 2.52
N GLU A 198 -14.41 -32.85 3.38
CA GLU A 198 -14.13 -32.44 4.77
C GLU A 198 -13.17 -31.31 4.84
N LEU A 199 -12.08 -31.33 4.07
CA LEU A 199 -11.12 -30.19 3.93
C LEU A 199 -11.84 -28.95 3.42
N ARG A 200 -12.74 -29.11 2.45
CA ARG A 200 -13.52 -27.97 1.92
C ARG A 200 -14.53 -27.43 2.92
N LEU A 201 -15.17 -28.30 3.70
CA LEU A 201 -16.06 -27.89 4.80
C LEU A 201 -15.31 -27.13 5.88
N ALA A 202 -14.11 -27.58 6.27
CA ALA A 202 -13.26 -26.93 7.23
C ALA A 202 -12.84 -25.53 6.74
N ALA A 203 -12.45 -25.40 5.47
CA ALA A 203 -12.12 -24.11 4.86
C ALA A 203 -13.33 -23.14 4.83
N ILE A 204 -14.53 -23.65 4.52
CA ILE A 204 -15.77 -22.85 4.55
C ILE A 204 -16.11 -22.43 5.98
N ALA A 205 -15.95 -23.30 6.96
CA ALA A 205 -16.20 -22.98 8.37
C ALA A 205 -15.23 -21.89 8.86
N ALA A 206 -13.94 -21.97 8.54
CA ALA A 206 -12.96 -20.96 8.85
C ALA A 206 -13.29 -19.60 8.18
N ALA A 207 -13.69 -19.62 6.91
CA ALA A 207 -14.11 -18.43 6.18
C ALA A 207 -15.35 -17.78 6.81
N LYS A 208 -16.34 -18.57 7.23
CA LYS A 208 -17.53 -18.06 7.92
C LYS A 208 -17.17 -17.43 9.26
N ALA A 209 -16.35 -18.09 10.07
CA ALA A 209 -15.90 -17.55 11.35
C ALA A 209 -15.19 -16.20 11.19
N GLN A 210 -14.35 -16.06 10.17
CA GLN A 210 -13.72 -14.76 9.85
C GLN A 210 -14.73 -13.70 9.43
N ILE A 211 -15.73 -14.04 8.63
CA ILE A 211 -16.78 -13.09 8.23
C ILE A 211 -17.58 -12.65 9.47
N GLU A 212 -17.89 -13.57 10.36
CA GLU A 212 -18.61 -13.33 11.61
C GLU A 212 -17.81 -12.41 12.53
N ALA A 213 -16.54 -12.71 12.78
CA ALA A 213 -15.65 -11.86 13.58
C ALA A 213 -15.55 -10.43 13.03
N ARG A 214 -15.42 -10.28 11.71
CA ARG A 214 -15.39 -8.94 11.05
C ARG A 214 -16.72 -8.21 11.15
N ALA A 215 -17.83 -8.92 11.14
CA ALA A 215 -19.16 -8.31 11.32
C ALA A 215 -19.34 -7.80 12.76
N ASP A 216 -18.81 -8.53 13.74
CA ASP A 216 -18.81 -8.11 15.14
C ASP A 216 -17.92 -6.87 15.36
N GLU A 217 -16.67 -6.86 14.85
CA GLU A 217 -15.78 -5.69 14.88
C GLU A 217 -16.43 -4.46 14.22
N ARG A 218 -17.09 -4.66 13.07
CA ARG A 218 -17.83 -3.59 12.39
C ARG A 218 -18.96 -3.06 13.26
N LEU A 219 -19.72 -3.93 13.91
CA LEU A 219 -20.81 -3.55 14.78
C LEU A 219 -20.33 -2.74 15.99
N GLU A 220 -19.25 -3.16 16.63
CA GLU A 220 -18.62 -2.41 17.73
C GLU A 220 -18.22 -1.01 17.30
N HIS A 221 -17.56 -0.90 16.14
CA HIS A 221 -17.15 0.38 15.59
C HIS A 221 -18.35 1.29 15.25
N GLU A 222 -19.38 0.76 14.60
CA GLU A 222 -20.60 1.48 14.25
C GLU A 222 -21.38 1.92 15.51
N GLN A 223 -21.39 1.10 16.56
CA GLN A 223 -22.00 1.45 17.86
C GLN A 223 -21.23 2.59 18.53
N ALA A 224 -19.90 2.53 18.55
CA ALA A 224 -19.06 3.59 19.10
C ALA A 224 -19.25 4.92 18.34
N GLU A 225 -19.32 4.85 17.02
CA GLU A 225 -19.60 6.03 16.18
C GLU A 225 -21.02 6.59 16.41
N HIS A 226 -22.01 5.71 16.55
CA HIS A 226 -23.39 6.11 16.85
C HIS A 226 -23.50 6.80 18.20
N GLN A 227 -22.88 6.25 19.25
CA GLN A 227 -22.82 6.87 20.57
C GLN A 227 -22.13 8.23 20.54
N SER A 228 -21.01 8.34 19.81
CA SER A 228 -20.30 9.61 19.64
C SER A 228 -21.17 10.66 18.94
N LYS A 229 -21.93 10.29 17.91
CA LYS A 229 -22.87 11.19 17.22
C LYS A 229 -24.03 11.63 18.16
N LEU A 230 -24.56 10.74 18.98
CA LEU A 230 -25.59 11.07 19.97
C LEU A 230 -25.05 12.02 21.02
N ALA A 231 -23.87 11.76 21.56
CA ALA A 231 -23.21 12.63 22.54
C ALA A 231 -22.97 14.04 21.99
N ALA A 232 -22.44 14.13 20.76
CA ALA A 232 -22.23 15.42 20.10
C ALA A 232 -23.53 16.21 19.89
N ARG A 233 -24.63 15.53 19.54
CA ARG A 233 -25.94 16.16 19.41
C ARG A 233 -26.48 16.66 20.76
N ALA A 234 -26.33 15.88 21.82
CA ALA A 234 -26.74 16.26 23.17
C ALA A 234 -25.94 17.47 23.70
N GLU A 235 -24.65 17.51 23.42
CA GLU A 235 -23.77 18.63 23.77
C GLU A 235 -24.16 19.91 23.00
N GLN A 236 -24.44 19.77 21.69
CA GLN A 236 -24.92 20.87 20.87
C GLN A 236 -26.25 21.41 21.37
N GLU A 237 -27.21 20.55 21.79
CA GLU A 237 -28.49 20.94 22.37
C GLU A 237 -28.28 21.68 23.68
N LYS A 238 -27.43 21.20 24.58
CA LYS A 238 -27.07 21.87 25.82
C LYS A 238 -26.47 23.26 25.58
N ARG A 239 -25.58 23.40 24.57
CA ARG A 239 -24.92 24.67 24.26
C ARG A 239 -25.83 25.69 23.59
N THR A 240 -26.76 25.26 22.74
CA THR A 240 -27.59 26.16 21.92
C THR A 240 -29.02 26.33 22.43
N GLY A 241 -29.45 25.50 23.39
CA GLY A 241 -30.84 25.45 23.88
C GLY A 241 -31.85 25.00 22.82
N LYS A 242 -31.40 24.51 21.66
CA LYS A 242 -32.26 24.10 20.54
C LYS A 242 -31.88 22.71 20.07
N LYS A 243 -32.89 21.87 19.80
CA LYS A 243 -32.65 20.54 19.21
C LYS A 243 -31.92 20.68 17.88
N PRO A 244 -30.83 19.90 17.65
CA PRO A 244 -30.12 19.88 16.39
C PRO A 244 -31.04 19.52 15.22
N ARG A 245 -30.94 20.25 14.12
CA ARG A 245 -31.74 19.97 12.90
C ARG A 245 -31.33 18.63 12.26
N GLY A 246 -32.31 17.95 11.67
CA GLY A 246 -32.12 16.69 10.97
C GLY A 246 -32.54 15.46 11.76
N ARG A 247 -32.71 14.33 11.07
CA ARG A 247 -33.12 13.04 11.66
C ARG A 247 -32.04 12.56 12.67
N PRO A 248 -32.45 12.01 13.82
CA PRO A 248 -31.52 11.38 14.75
C PRO A 248 -30.72 10.26 14.04
N PRO A 249 -29.46 10.00 14.45
CA PRO A 249 -28.73 8.85 13.94
C PRO A 249 -29.51 7.56 14.21
N GLU A 250 -29.62 6.71 13.19
CA GLU A 250 -30.24 5.38 13.36
C GLU A 250 -29.22 4.46 14.05
N PRO A 251 -29.71 3.59 14.98
CA PRO A 251 -28.82 2.60 15.59
C PRO A 251 -28.29 1.63 14.52
N PRO A 252 -27.04 1.17 14.63
CA PRO A 252 -26.49 0.22 13.69
C PRO A 252 -27.26 -1.10 13.74
N THR A 253 -27.52 -1.67 12.57
CA THR A 253 -28.11 -2.99 12.43
C THR A 253 -26.99 -4.02 12.49
N GLY A 254 -26.91 -4.74 13.63
CA GLY A 254 -25.91 -5.78 13.83
C GLY A 254 -26.12 -7.03 12.97
N GLY A 255 -25.10 -7.85 12.95
CA GLY A 255 -25.08 -9.17 12.37
C GLY A 255 -24.42 -9.25 10.98
N VAL A 256 -24.14 -10.49 10.61
CA VAL A 256 -23.52 -10.84 9.33
C VAL A 256 -24.53 -10.66 8.20
N GLN A 257 -24.10 -10.01 7.13
CA GLN A 257 -24.91 -9.84 5.93
C GLN A 257 -24.54 -10.91 4.90
N ASP A 258 -25.48 -11.37 4.10
CA ASP A 258 -25.22 -12.39 3.05
C ASP A 258 -24.19 -11.95 2.00
N LYS A 259 -24.00 -10.63 1.85
CA LYS A 259 -22.98 -10.02 0.97
C LYS A 259 -21.58 -9.91 1.59
N ASP A 260 -21.47 -10.08 2.92
CA ASP A 260 -20.17 -10.07 3.58
C ASP A 260 -19.32 -11.20 3.04
N GLN A 261 -18.05 -10.96 2.77
CA GLN A 261 -17.21 -11.89 2.05
C GLN A 261 -15.77 -11.90 2.55
N VAL A 262 -15.12 -13.03 2.33
CA VAL A 262 -13.68 -13.20 2.53
C VAL A 262 -13.09 -13.83 1.27
N ASN A 263 -11.83 -13.49 0.96
CA ASN A 263 -11.12 -14.13 -0.13
C ASN A 263 -10.32 -15.31 0.42
N LEU A 264 -10.52 -16.51 -0.16
CA LEU A 264 -9.88 -17.75 0.31
C LEU A 264 -8.38 -17.82 -0.02
N THR A 265 -7.87 -16.93 -0.90
CA THR A 265 -6.46 -16.89 -1.29
C THR A 265 -5.68 -15.86 -0.47
N ASP A 266 -6.31 -14.73 -0.16
CA ASP A 266 -5.77 -13.62 0.64
C ASP A 266 -6.93 -13.02 1.44
N ASP A 267 -7.13 -13.56 2.64
CA ASP A 267 -8.23 -13.22 3.52
C ASP A 267 -8.19 -11.76 4.00
N ASP A 268 -7.01 -11.16 4.06
CA ASP A 268 -6.84 -9.74 4.40
C ASP A 268 -7.23 -8.78 3.28
N SER A 269 -7.28 -9.24 2.03
CA SER A 269 -7.72 -8.41 0.92
C SER A 269 -9.21 -8.02 1.02
N ARG A 270 -9.58 -6.91 0.43
CA ARG A 270 -10.97 -6.43 0.42
C ARG A 270 -11.40 -6.10 -1.01
N ILE A 271 -12.69 -6.36 -1.27
CA ILE A 271 -13.27 -5.92 -2.52
C ILE A 271 -13.40 -4.40 -2.52
N MET A 272 -12.78 -3.75 -3.48
CA MET A 272 -12.76 -2.29 -3.61
C MET A 272 -13.05 -1.88 -5.03
N ARG A 273 -13.66 -0.70 -5.19
CA ARG A 273 -13.85 -0.09 -6.50
C ARG A 273 -12.50 0.34 -7.06
N VAL A 274 -12.20 -0.07 -8.29
CA VAL A 274 -10.95 0.24 -8.98
C VAL A 274 -11.15 1.31 -10.06
N ALA A 275 -10.04 1.97 -10.44
CA ALA A 275 -10.05 2.92 -11.55
C ALA A 275 -10.41 2.20 -12.85
N GLY A 276 -11.22 2.85 -13.70
CA GLY A 276 -11.76 2.22 -14.92
C GLY A 276 -13.10 1.52 -14.73
N GLY A 277 -13.62 1.46 -13.50
CA GLY A 277 -14.91 0.83 -13.16
C GLY A 277 -14.76 -0.62 -12.74
N GLY A 278 -15.80 -1.14 -12.05
CA GLY A 278 -15.79 -2.49 -11.50
C GLY A 278 -15.20 -2.57 -10.10
N PHE A 279 -15.09 -3.80 -9.60
CA PHE A 279 -14.59 -4.14 -8.27
C PHE A 279 -13.56 -5.24 -8.37
N ASP A 280 -12.52 -5.17 -7.53
CA ASP A 280 -11.49 -6.21 -7.45
C ASP A 280 -10.98 -6.36 -6.01
N GLN A 281 -10.27 -7.46 -5.73
CA GLN A 281 -9.58 -7.66 -4.47
C GLN A 281 -8.38 -6.73 -4.40
N CYS A 282 -8.38 -5.85 -3.43
CA CYS A 282 -7.41 -4.77 -3.32
C CYS A 282 -7.01 -4.49 -1.88
N TYR A 283 -5.93 -3.75 -1.77
CA TYR A 283 -5.54 -2.99 -0.60
C TYR A 283 -5.55 -1.49 -0.93
N ASN A 284 -5.73 -0.66 0.07
CA ASN A 284 -5.65 0.78 -0.06
C ASN A 284 -4.30 1.28 0.44
N ALA A 285 -3.39 1.56 -0.48
CA ALA A 285 -2.07 2.07 -0.18
C ALA A 285 -2.10 3.59 -0.02
N GLN A 286 -1.64 4.07 1.13
CA GLN A 286 -1.56 5.48 1.49
C GLN A 286 -0.12 5.97 1.38
N ALA A 287 0.07 7.19 0.90
CA ALA A 287 1.37 7.83 0.88
C ALA A 287 1.28 9.32 1.18
N VAL A 288 2.17 9.79 2.06
CA VAL A 288 2.45 11.21 2.22
C VAL A 288 3.68 11.57 1.41
N VAL A 289 3.55 12.55 0.54
CA VAL A 289 4.57 12.94 -0.43
C VAL A 289 5.00 14.38 -0.18
N ALA A 290 6.30 14.65 -0.11
CA ALA A 290 6.86 16.00 0.00
C ALA A 290 6.69 16.76 -1.33
N THR A 291 6.03 17.92 -1.30
CA THR A 291 5.67 18.67 -2.52
C THR A 291 6.86 19.18 -3.30
N GLY A 292 8.01 19.44 -2.65
CA GLY A 292 9.20 19.97 -3.30
C GLY A 292 10.03 18.95 -4.05
N SER A 293 10.11 17.72 -3.53
CA SER A 293 10.98 16.66 -4.07
C SER A 293 10.23 15.52 -4.71
N MET A 294 8.94 15.34 -4.41
CA MET A 294 8.13 14.16 -4.72
C MET A 294 8.62 12.87 -4.01
N LEU A 295 9.39 13.00 -2.93
CA LEU A 295 9.77 11.85 -2.10
C LEU A 295 8.59 11.46 -1.21
N ILE A 296 8.33 10.16 -1.09
CA ILE A 296 7.37 9.61 -0.14
C ILE A 296 8.02 9.69 1.25
N VAL A 297 7.34 10.32 2.20
CA VAL A 297 7.86 10.53 3.57
C VAL A 297 7.14 9.67 4.61
N ALA A 298 5.96 9.19 4.29
CA ALA A 298 5.26 8.17 5.08
C ALA A 298 4.44 7.29 4.14
N ALA A 299 4.40 6.01 4.43
CA ALA A 299 3.70 4.99 3.65
C ALA A 299 2.93 4.05 4.60
N GLU A 300 1.72 3.65 4.21
CA GLU A 300 0.88 2.70 4.95
C GLU A 300 -0.03 1.94 4.00
N VAL A 301 -0.51 0.78 4.43
CA VAL A 301 -1.54 0.03 3.73
C VAL A 301 -2.69 -0.27 4.65
N THR A 302 -3.90 -0.08 4.16
CA THR A 302 -5.12 -0.35 4.92
C THR A 302 -6.10 -1.21 4.11
N GLN A 303 -6.98 -1.88 4.84
CA GLN A 303 -8.10 -2.64 4.27
C GLN A 303 -9.35 -1.75 4.07
N ALA A 304 -9.34 -0.51 4.55
CA ALA A 304 -10.45 0.41 4.39
C ALA A 304 -10.61 0.86 2.94
N ALA A 305 -11.80 0.70 2.37
CA ALA A 305 -12.08 1.11 1.00
C ALA A 305 -12.13 2.64 0.83
N ASN A 306 -12.36 3.39 1.91
CA ASN A 306 -12.39 4.85 1.93
C ASN A 306 -11.16 5.42 2.66
N ASP A 307 -10.89 6.70 2.43
CA ASP A 307 -9.69 7.36 2.92
C ASP A 307 -9.95 8.24 4.16
N LYS A 308 -11.21 8.40 4.56
CA LYS A 308 -11.63 9.37 5.59
C LYS A 308 -10.94 9.13 6.94
N GLU A 309 -10.77 7.87 7.34
CA GLU A 309 -10.16 7.48 8.61
C GLU A 309 -8.63 7.34 8.53
N GLN A 310 -8.06 7.47 7.32
CA GLN A 310 -6.64 7.25 7.11
C GLN A 310 -5.78 8.48 7.43
N LEU A 311 -6.39 9.65 7.62
CA LEU A 311 -5.64 10.88 7.88
C LEU A 311 -4.93 10.83 9.24
N VAL A 312 -5.59 10.37 10.28
CA VAL A 312 -5.04 10.33 11.65
C VAL A 312 -3.84 9.38 11.75
N PRO A 313 -3.91 8.12 11.28
CA PRO A 313 -2.74 7.24 11.25
C PRO A 313 -1.56 7.83 10.47
N MET A 314 -1.82 8.52 9.37
CA MET A 314 -0.75 9.13 8.56
C MET A 314 -0.13 10.36 9.25
N ILE A 315 -0.89 11.13 10.03
CA ILE A 315 -0.36 12.19 10.89
C ILE A 315 0.54 11.61 11.97
N GLN A 316 0.14 10.51 12.61
CA GLN A 316 0.95 9.84 13.63
C GLN A 316 2.30 9.40 13.05
N LYS A 317 2.31 8.76 11.89
CA LYS A 317 3.55 8.39 11.18
C LYS A 317 4.43 9.61 10.87
N LEU A 318 3.85 10.75 10.51
CA LEU A 318 4.63 11.97 10.30
C LEU A 318 5.23 12.52 11.60
N GLN A 319 4.56 12.33 12.73
CA GLN A 319 5.04 12.75 14.06
C GLN A 319 6.14 11.82 14.61
N GLU A 320 6.10 10.53 14.23
CA GLU A 320 7.10 9.52 14.58
C GLU A 320 8.42 9.69 13.81
N LEU A 321 8.41 10.45 12.71
CA LEU A 321 9.63 10.70 11.96
C LEU A 321 10.70 11.38 12.84
N PRO A 322 11.98 10.99 12.68
CA PRO A 322 13.10 11.60 13.40
C PRO A 322 13.10 13.14 13.27
N LYS A 323 13.42 13.81 14.39
CA LYS A 323 13.41 15.29 14.46
C LYS A 323 14.34 15.93 13.43
N GLU A 324 15.42 15.26 13.08
CA GLU A 324 16.40 15.70 12.08
C GLU A 324 15.83 15.85 10.68
N LEU A 325 14.76 15.10 10.33
CA LEU A 325 14.05 15.25 9.06
C LEU A 325 13.23 16.54 8.98
N GLY A 326 13.01 17.21 10.12
CA GLY A 326 12.15 18.37 10.24
C GLY A 326 10.69 17.98 10.49
N ARG A 327 9.76 18.93 10.31
CA ARG A 327 8.32 18.70 10.55
C ARG A 327 7.48 19.17 9.37
N ALA A 328 6.44 18.42 9.06
CA ALA A 328 5.39 18.83 8.14
C ALA A 328 4.64 20.04 8.74
N LYS A 329 4.61 21.15 8.00
CA LYS A 329 3.89 22.39 8.42
C LYS A 329 2.50 22.45 7.81
N ARG A 330 2.30 21.85 6.63
CA ARG A 330 1.04 21.87 5.88
C ARG A 330 0.75 20.50 5.30
N LEU A 331 -0.52 20.09 5.36
CA LEU A 331 -0.99 18.84 4.79
C LEU A 331 -2.08 19.13 3.76
N LEU A 332 -1.86 18.69 2.53
CA LEU A 332 -2.81 18.80 1.42
C LEU A 332 -3.48 17.44 1.22
N THR A 333 -4.80 17.39 1.21
CA THR A 333 -5.55 16.16 0.90
C THR A 333 -6.78 16.47 0.05
N ASP A 334 -7.36 15.45 -0.56
CA ASP A 334 -8.61 15.60 -1.28
C ASP A 334 -9.85 15.57 -0.36
N ASN A 335 -11.04 15.59 -0.97
CA ASN A 335 -12.30 15.57 -0.23
C ASN A 335 -12.58 14.20 0.42
N GLY A 336 -11.91 13.13 0.02
CA GLY A 336 -12.06 11.80 0.61
C GLY A 336 -11.64 11.75 2.08
N TYR A 337 -10.73 12.63 2.47
CA TYR A 337 -10.25 12.78 3.85
C TYR A 337 -11.03 13.81 4.68
N PHE A 338 -12.03 14.47 4.10
CA PHE A 338 -12.69 15.55 4.79
C PHE A 338 -13.59 15.06 5.93
N SER A 339 -13.30 15.52 7.14
CA SER A 339 -14.20 15.54 8.29
C SER A 339 -13.79 16.69 9.24
N GLU A 340 -14.70 17.21 10.04
CA GLU A 340 -14.38 18.22 11.07
C GLU A 340 -13.33 17.69 12.04
N ARG A 341 -13.48 16.43 12.49
CA ARG A 341 -12.52 15.73 13.34
C ARG A 341 -11.11 15.72 12.72
N ASN A 342 -10.99 15.44 11.43
CA ASN A 342 -9.69 15.40 10.76
C ASN A 342 -9.03 16.78 10.70
N VAL A 343 -9.83 17.86 10.52
CA VAL A 343 -9.32 19.23 10.56
C VAL A 343 -8.81 19.59 11.97
N GLU A 344 -9.53 19.18 13.00
CA GLU A 344 -9.16 19.38 14.41
C GLU A 344 -7.90 18.59 14.78
N GLN A 345 -7.78 17.33 14.31
CA GLN A 345 -6.60 16.50 14.52
C GLN A 345 -5.35 17.10 13.86
N CYS A 346 -5.48 17.65 12.66
CA CYS A 346 -4.37 18.40 12.04
C CYS A 346 -3.97 19.61 12.89
N ALA A 347 -4.94 20.36 13.41
CA ALA A 347 -4.67 21.52 14.27
C ALA A 347 -3.97 21.11 15.58
N ALA A 348 -4.44 20.04 16.22
CA ALA A 348 -3.81 19.46 17.41
C ALA A 348 -2.36 19.02 17.16
N ALA A 349 -2.09 18.46 15.98
CA ALA A 349 -0.74 18.07 15.52
C ALA A 349 0.12 19.27 15.09
N LYS A 350 -0.39 20.50 15.15
CA LYS A 350 0.27 21.74 14.68
C LYS A 350 0.59 21.70 13.18
N ILE A 351 -0.21 20.99 12.40
CA ILE A 351 -0.12 20.90 10.94
C ILE A 351 -1.29 21.70 10.35
N GLU A 352 -1.00 22.63 9.49
CA GLU A 352 -2.00 23.44 8.79
C GLU A 352 -2.71 22.61 7.70
N PRO A 353 -4.00 22.25 7.87
CA PRO A 353 -4.71 21.46 6.88
C PRO A 353 -5.18 22.32 5.69
N LEU A 354 -5.13 21.73 4.50
CA LEU A 354 -5.74 22.21 3.27
C LEU A 354 -6.50 21.02 2.64
N ILE A 355 -7.68 20.72 3.20
CA ILE A 355 -8.55 19.61 2.80
C ILE A 355 -9.71 20.17 2.01
N ALA A 356 -10.00 19.63 0.81
CA ALA A 356 -11.18 20.06 0.06
C ALA A 356 -12.47 19.77 0.83
N THR A 357 -13.32 20.75 0.99
CA THR A 357 -14.61 20.62 1.68
C THR A 357 -15.76 20.19 0.77
N GLY A 358 -15.48 19.94 -0.51
CA GLY A 358 -16.45 19.52 -1.52
C GLY A 358 -15.88 19.50 -2.92
N ARG A 359 -16.61 18.95 -3.88
CA ARG A 359 -16.22 18.96 -5.29
C ARG A 359 -16.28 20.39 -5.83
N THR A 360 -15.15 20.93 -6.23
CA THR A 360 -15.12 22.19 -7.02
C THR A 360 -15.59 21.90 -8.44
N ARG A 361 -16.49 22.73 -8.96
CA ARG A 361 -16.88 22.66 -10.37
C ARG A 361 -15.67 22.92 -11.25
N HIS A 362 -15.47 22.10 -12.29
CA HIS A 362 -14.34 22.24 -13.22
C HIS A 362 -14.31 23.60 -13.92
N HIS A 363 -15.48 24.19 -14.14
CA HIS A 363 -15.61 25.53 -14.72
C HIS A 363 -16.21 26.48 -13.69
N MET A 364 -15.37 27.31 -13.10
CA MET A 364 -15.84 28.43 -12.28
C MET A 364 -16.39 29.54 -13.19
N SER A 365 -17.57 30.10 -12.84
CA SER A 365 -18.08 31.30 -13.52
C SER A 365 -17.06 32.44 -13.37
N TRP A 366 -16.98 33.31 -14.37
CA TRP A 366 -16.09 34.47 -14.32
C TRP A 366 -16.35 35.37 -13.10
N LYS A 367 -17.62 35.52 -12.68
CA LYS A 367 -17.99 36.26 -11.46
C LYS A 367 -17.32 35.71 -10.19
N ARG A 368 -17.23 34.38 -10.05
CA ARG A 368 -16.52 33.75 -8.93
C ARG A 368 -14.99 33.83 -9.06
N ARG A 369 -14.49 33.87 -10.29
CA ARG A 369 -13.05 33.96 -10.55
C ARG A 369 -12.49 35.33 -10.14
N PHE A 370 -13.29 36.39 -10.33
CA PHE A 370 -12.94 37.78 -10.02
C PHE A 370 -13.65 38.33 -8.78
N ALA A 371 -14.33 37.48 -8.01
CA ALA A 371 -14.93 37.89 -6.75
C ALA A 371 -13.88 38.46 -5.77
N ALA A 372 -14.24 39.49 -5.04
CA ALA A 372 -13.40 40.06 -4.01
C ALA A 372 -12.89 39.01 -3.03
N ALA A 373 -11.69 39.22 -2.50
CA ALA A 373 -11.08 38.33 -1.53
C ALA A 373 -12.02 38.16 -0.33
N ALA A 374 -12.23 36.93 0.13
CA ALA A 374 -13.05 36.65 1.30
C ALA A 374 -12.45 37.37 2.52
N LYS A 375 -13.27 38.06 3.30
CA LYS A 375 -12.86 38.69 4.56
C LYS A 375 -12.22 37.65 5.48
N SER A 376 -11.16 38.07 6.18
CA SER A 376 -10.50 37.20 7.17
C SER A 376 -11.49 36.76 8.25
N PRO A 377 -11.50 35.51 8.65
CA PRO A 377 -12.33 35.03 9.73
C PRO A 377 -11.87 35.67 11.05
N PRO A 378 -12.77 35.86 12.04
CA PRO A 378 -12.41 36.38 13.34
C PRO A 378 -11.43 35.43 14.06
N ASP A 379 -10.68 35.93 15.04
CA ASP A 379 -9.72 35.15 15.80
C ASP A 379 -10.35 33.94 16.53
N SER A 380 -11.61 34.08 16.94
CA SER A 380 -12.44 33.05 17.56
C SER A 380 -12.95 31.98 16.57
N ALA A 381 -12.63 32.10 15.26
CA ALA A 381 -13.10 31.14 14.26
C ALA A 381 -12.54 29.73 14.50
N THR A 382 -13.36 28.71 14.23
CA THR A 382 -12.99 27.31 14.35
C THR A 382 -11.86 26.95 13.35
N PRO A 383 -11.10 25.87 13.63
CA PRO A 383 -10.09 25.36 12.68
C PRO A 383 -10.67 25.12 11.27
N LEU A 384 -11.90 24.62 11.19
CA LEU A 384 -12.63 24.41 9.94
C LEU A 384 -12.88 25.72 9.19
N GLN A 385 -13.36 26.76 9.87
CA GLN A 385 -13.61 28.06 9.26
C GLN A 385 -12.32 28.71 8.76
N LYS A 386 -11.23 28.63 9.54
CA LYS A 386 -9.92 29.08 9.16
C LYS A 386 -9.38 28.34 7.91
N MET A 387 -9.54 27.02 7.85
CA MET A 387 -9.15 26.23 6.68
C MET A 387 -9.99 26.59 5.45
N ALA A 388 -11.32 26.64 5.59
CA ALA A 388 -12.23 26.97 4.48
C ALA A 388 -11.95 28.37 3.91
N HIS A 389 -11.59 29.34 4.75
CA HIS A 389 -11.17 30.67 4.32
C HIS A 389 -9.83 30.58 3.53
N ARG A 390 -8.80 29.86 4.06
CA ARG A 390 -7.51 29.71 3.37
C ARG A 390 -7.68 29.16 1.96
N LEU A 391 -8.49 28.12 1.78
CA LEU A 391 -8.75 27.53 0.47
C LEU A 391 -9.35 28.53 -0.56
N LYS A 392 -10.02 29.59 -0.07
CA LYS A 392 -10.57 30.67 -0.92
C LYS A 392 -9.56 31.75 -1.27
N THR A 393 -8.45 31.87 -0.53
CA THR A 393 -7.42 32.87 -0.82
C THR A 393 -6.59 32.50 -2.04
N PRO A 394 -6.01 33.48 -2.79
CA PRO A 394 -5.13 33.20 -3.92
C PRO A 394 -3.93 32.32 -3.53
N ARG A 395 -3.31 32.60 -2.37
CA ARG A 395 -2.18 31.83 -1.83
C ARG A 395 -2.60 30.40 -1.48
N GLY A 396 -3.74 30.21 -0.82
CA GLY A 396 -4.25 28.89 -0.45
C GLY A 396 -4.62 28.06 -1.67
N ARG A 397 -5.22 28.67 -2.70
CA ARG A 397 -5.51 27.99 -3.97
C ARG A 397 -4.24 27.54 -4.69
N LYS A 398 -3.19 28.38 -4.71
CA LYS A 398 -1.89 28.01 -5.31
C LYS A 398 -1.25 26.84 -4.54
N LEU A 399 -1.28 26.87 -3.21
CA LEU A 399 -0.79 25.78 -2.37
C LEU A 399 -1.60 24.50 -2.58
N TYR A 400 -2.93 24.59 -2.57
CA TYR A 400 -3.80 23.42 -2.76
C TYR A 400 -3.63 22.79 -4.15
N ALA A 401 -3.31 23.57 -5.18
CA ALA A 401 -3.05 23.05 -6.52
C ALA A 401 -1.86 22.08 -6.56
N LEU A 402 -0.88 22.21 -5.66
CA LEU A 402 0.24 21.26 -5.54
C LEU A 402 -0.21 19.84 -5.24
N ARG A 403 -1.40 19.64 -4.64
CA ARG A 403 -1.94 18.30 -4.39
C ARG A 403 -1.98 17.45 -5.67
N LYS A 404 -2.55 17.99 -6.76
CA LYS A 404 -2.63 17.26 -8.04
C LYS A 404 -1.27 17.02 -8.68
N GLN A 405 -0.30 17.88 -8.39
CA GLN A 405 1.04 17.82 -8.98
C GLN A 405 2.02 17.00 -8.15
N THR A 406 1.60 16.38 -7.05
CA THR A 406 2.49 15.70 -6.11
C THR A 406 2.16 14.22 -5.99
N PRO A 407 1.11 13.75 -5.27
CA PRO A 407 0.88 12.31 -5.12
C PRO A 407 0.35 11.65 -6.39
N GLU A 408 -0.50 12.33 -7.17
CA GLU A 408 -1.06 11.74 -8.39
C GLU A 408 0.04 11.33 -9.40
N PRO A 409 1.06 12.17 -9.74
CA PRO A 409 2.18 11.75 -10.57
C PRO A 409 3.03 10.64 -9.95
N VAL A 410 3.25 10.66 -8.62
CA VAL A 410 4.01 9.62 -7.93
C VAL A 410 3.33 8.28 -8.07
N PHE A 411 2.04 8.17 -7.77
CA PHE A 411 1.27 6.95 -7.99
C PHE A 411 1.20 6.55 -9.46
N GLY A 412 1.06 7.52 -10.37
CA GLY A 412 1.10 7.29 -11.81
C GLY A 412 2.40 6.64 -12.26
N ILE A 413 3.54 7.11 -11.76
CA ILE A 413 4.86 6.55 -12.09
C ILE A 413 5.04 5.17 -11.45
N ILE A 414 4.68 5.00 -10.17
CA ILE A 414 4.74 3.69 -9.49
C ILE A 414 3.92 2.65 -10.27
N LYS A 415 2.70 2.98 -10.68
CA LYS A 415 1.82 2.04 -11.39
C LYS A 415 2.16 1.84 -12.86
N SER A 416 2.60 2.88 -13.58
CA SER A 416 2.77 2.81 -15.03
C SER A 416 4.23 2.65 -15.45
N VAL A 417 5.17 3.39 -14.82
CA VAL A 417 6.58 3.34 -15.18
C VAL A 417 7.30 2.24 -14.41
N MET A 418 7.14 2.19 -13.08
CA MET A 418 7.68 1.09 -12.28
C MET A 418 6.85 -0.19 -12.41
N GLY A 419 5.59 -0.11 -12.87
CA GLY A 419 4.74 -1.26 -13.18
C GLY A 419 4.09 -1.92 -11.96
N TYR A 420 4.22 -1.37 -10.77
CA TYR A 420 3.66 -1.95 -9.55
C TYR A 420 2.16 -1.67 -9.44
N ARG A 421 1.35 -2.60 -9.90
CA ARG A 421 -0.12 -2.53 -9.89
C ARG A 421 -0.78 -3.57 -9.01
N GLN A 422 -0.04 -4.61 -8.66
CA GLN A 422 -0.49 -5.75 -7.88
C GLN A 422 0.57 -6.14 -6.86
N CYS A 423 0.14 -6.48 -5.64
CA CYS A 423 1.00 -7.03 -4.61
C CYS A 423 1.47 -8.44 -4.99
N LEU A 424 2.69 -8.79 -4.65
CA LEU A 424 3.21 -10.15 -4.78
C LEU A 424 3.01 -10.93 -3.48
N LEU A 425 3.06 -10.23 -2.36
CA LEU A 425 2.83 -10.81 -1.04
C LEU A 425 1.35 -10.82 -0.70
N ARG A 426 0.97 -11.66 0.25
CA ARG A 426 -0.37 -11.81 0.80
C ARG A 426 -0.37 -11.45 2.28
N GLY A 427 -1.56 -11.16 2.79
CA GLY A 427 -1.74 -10.70 4.15
C GLY A 427 -1.33 -9.24 4.35
N LEU A 428 -1.99 -8.55 5.27
CA LEU A 428 -1.82 -7.11 5.48
C LEU A 428 -0.37 -6.74 5.81
N GLU A 429 0.27 -7.47 6.71
CA GLU A 429 1.66 -7.20 7.11
C GLU A 429 2.66 -7.43 5.98
N GLY A 430 2.46 -8.50 5.18
CA GLY A 430 3.25 -8.75 3.98
C GLY A 430 3.15 -7.60 2.98
N VAL A 431 1.93 -7.13 2.72
CA VAL A 431 1.66 -6.04 1.78
C VAL A 431 2.15 -4.68 2.31
N LYS A 432 2.07 -4.41 3.62
CA LYS A 432 2.68 -3.22 4.23
C LYS A 432 4.19 -3.18 4.00
N GLY A 433 4.87 -4.29 4.29
CA GLY A 433 6.31 -4.39 4.05
C GLY A 433 6.67 -4.22 2.58
N GLU A 434 5.91 -4.82 1.68
CA GLU A 434 6.12 -4.67 0.23
C GLU A 434 5.88 -3.23 -0.23
N TRP A 435 4.84 -2.55 0.29
CA TRP A 435 4.59 -1.14 -0.02
C TRP A 435 5.71 -0.21 0.47
N ASN A 436 6.30 -0.49 1.65
CA ASN A 436 7.48 0.23 2.13
C ASN A 436 8.70 0.01 1.20
N LEU A 437 8.90 -1.20 0.68
CA LEU A 437 9.94 -1.49 -0.31
C LEU A 437 9.70 -0.72 -1.62
N VAL A 438 8.47 -0.65 -2.10
CA VAL A 438 8.08 0.15 -3.28
C VAL A 438 8.37 1.62 -3.04
N ALA A 439 7.98 2.16 -1.88
CA ALA A 439 8.20 3.55 -1.50
C ALA A 439 9.71 3.88 -1.40
N MET A 440 10.50 2.98 -0.82
CA MET A 440 11.96 3.11 -0.75
C MET A 440 12.59 3.09 -2.14
N SER A 441 12.18 2.15 -2.99
CA SER A 441 12.66 2.04 -4.38
C SER A 441 12.29 3.27 -5.22
N TRP A 442 11.08 3.80 -5.02
CA TRP A 442 10.67 5.07 -5.61
C TRP A 442 11.56 6.21 -5.13
N ASN A 443 11.80 6.32 -3.82
CA ASN A 443 12.61 7.40 -3.26
C ASN A 443 14.04 7.38 -3.81
N ILE A 444 14.69 6.23 -3.85
CA ILE A 444 16.05 6.08 -4.41
C ILE A 444 16.06 6.45 -5.90
N LYS A 445 15.10 5.95 -6.68
CA LYS A 445 14.94 6.32 -8.10
C LYS A 445 14.73 7.83 -8.27
N ARG A 446 13.93 8.45 -7.40
CA ARG A 446 13.68 9.89 -7.45
C ARG A 446 14.90 10.70 -7.04
N MET A 447 15.63 10.29 -6.01
CA MET A 447 16.91 10.90 -5.61
C MET A 447 17.90 10.88 -6.77
N PHE A 448 18.05 9.75 -7.46
CA PHE A 448 18.89 9.63 -8.66
C PHE A 448 18.47 10.61 -9.76
N ALA A 449 17.17 10.81 -9.96
CA ALA A 449 16.67 11.78 -10.93
C ALA A 449 16.93 13.24 -10.49
N LEU A 450 16.90 13.55 -9.18
CA LEU A 450 17.15 14.87 -8.62
C LEU A 450 18.64 15.26 -8.66
N GLN A 451 19.57 14.30 -8.66
CA GLN A 451 21.01 14.58 -8.85
C GLN A 451 21.33 15.09 -10.27
N ARG A 452 20.42 14.88 -11.22
CA ARG A 452 20.60 15.28 -12.62
C ARG A 452 20.10 16.68 -12.94
N CYS A 453 19.36 17.29 -11.99
CA CYS A 453 18.83 18.65 -12.09
C CYS A 453 19.69 19.62 -11.27
#